data_e833cb06ea0cefea344901b6b8c57c53
#
_entry.id   e833cb06ea0cefea344901b6b8c57c53
#
_cell.length_a   1.000
_cell.length_b   1.000
_cell.length_c   1.000
_cell.angle_alpha   90.00
_cell.angle_beta   90.00
_cell.angle_gamma   90.00
#
_symmetry.space_group_name_H-M   'P 1'
#
loop_
_entity.id
_entity.type
_entity.pdbx_description
1 polymer ?
#
loop_
_entity_poly.entity_id
_entity_poly.type
_entity_poly.pdbx_seq_one_letter_code
_entity_poly.pdbx_strand_id
1 'polypeptide(L)'
;RVRRQRQMCIRDSNYIRKGIGYDEFCAEYADYRRIRADELYDVLDELQESARGYEDYDGWFAHIENYTRELERLYQSQEKQSESVALSTLHSAKGLEYENVYLIDVNEGVMPYKKAVLDQDIEEERRMFYVGMTRAKKYLHLFSVKQMNQKDADISRFIAEAGERLSPPCR
;
A
#
# COMPACT_ATOMS: atom_id res chain seq x y z
N ARG A 1 20.48 -8.01 -26.69
CA ARG A 1 21.31 -7.50 -25.57
C ARG A 1 20.48 -6.89 -24.46
N VAL A 2 19.49 -6.06 -24.78
CA VAL A 2 18.63 -5.35 -23.80
C VAL A 2 17.84 -6.31 -22.87
N ARG A 3 17.38 -7.44 -23.35
CA ARG A 3 16.63 -8.44 -22.56
C ARG A 3 17.46 -9.13 -21.47
N ARG A 4 18.80 -9.22 -21.64
CA ARG A 4 19.70 -9.80 -20.63
C ARG A 4 20.01 -8.85 -19.48
N GLN A 5 20.01 -7.54 -19.69
CA GLN A 5 20.28 -6.54 -18.65
C GLN A 5 19.10 -6.35 -17.70
N ARG A 6 17.84 -6.34 -18.20
CA ARG A 6 16.64 -6.26 -17.35
C ARG A 6 16.49 -7.42 -16.35
N GLN A 7 17.11 -8.56 -16.64
CA GLN A 7 17.13 -9.71 -15.72
C GLN A 7 18.27 -9.64 -14.68
N MET A 8 19.24 -8.74 -14.87
CA MET A 8 20.40 -8.65 -13.96
C MET A 8 19.98 -8.14 -12.58
N CYS A 9 19.28 -7.04 -12.47
CA CYS A 9 18.88 -6.47 -11.16
C CYS A 9 18.05 -7.43 -10.31
N ILE A 10 17.08 -8.12 -10.91
CA ILE A 10 16.27 -9.13 -10.21
C ILE A 10 17.09 -10.36 -9.84
N ARG A 11 17.98 -10.78 -10.74
CA ARG A 11 18.84 -11.95 -10.51
C ARG A 11 19.85 -11.69 -9.41
N ASP A 12 20.41 -10.50 -9.37
CA ASP A 12 21.40 -10.10 -8.39
C ASP A 12 20.75 -9.87 -7.02
N SER A 13 19.57 -9.26 -6.97
CA SER A 13 18.82 -9.12 -5.72
C SER A 13 18.39 -10.48 -5.15
N ASN A 14 17.97 -11.43 -6.01
CA ASN A 14 17.72 -12.80 -5.58
C ASN A 14 18.97 -13.51 -5.08
N TYR A 15 20.13 -13.24 -5.70
CA TYR A 15 21.39 -13.79 -5.23
C TYR A 15 21.80 -13.21 -3.88
N ILE A 16 21.61 -11.91 -3.65
CA ILE A 16 21.84 -11.27 -2.36
C ILE A 16 20.93 -11.89 -1.30
N ARG A 17 19.64 -11.99 -1.57
CA ARG A 17 18.64 -12.50 -0.62
C ARG A 17 18.86 -13.96 -0.26
N LYS A 18 19.02 -14.82 -1.27
CA LYS A 18 19.05 -16.29 -1.10
C LYS A 18 20.45 -16.89 -1.21
N GLY A 19 21.33 -16.32 -2.04
CA GLY A 19 22.66 -16.86 -2.27
C GLY A 19 23.68 -16.40 -1.23
N ILE A 20 23.56 -15.17 -0.75
CA ILE A 20 24.40 -14.61 0.33
C ILE A 20 23.76 -14.87 1.72
N GLY A 21 22.45 -15.16 1.78
CA GLY A 21 21.76 -15.42 3.04
C GLY A 21 21.22 -14.15 3.71
N TYR A 22 20.85 -13.12 2.92
CA TYR A 22 20.32 -11.90 3.48
C TYR A 22 18.90 -12.08 4.10
N ASP A 23 18.09 -12.99 3.53
CA ASP A 23 16.78 -13.33 4.09
C ASP A 23 16.94 -14.02 5.47
N GLU A 24 17.96 -14.88 5.64
CA GLU A 24 18.28 -15.49 6.93
C GLU A 24 18.74 -14.46 7.95
N PHE A 25 19.60 -13.51 7.53
CA PHE A 25 19.99 -12.39 8.38
C PHE A 25 18.77 -11.56 8.83
N CYS A 26 17.84 -11.27 7.91
CA CYS A 26 16.61 -10.55 8.24
C CYS A 26 15.75 -11.33 9.26
N ALA A 27 15.69 -12.64 9.17
CA ALA A 27 14.97 -13.48 10.14
C ALA A 27 15.60 -13.39 11.55
N GLU A 28 16.92 -13.51 11.62
CA GLU A 28 17.67 -13.39 12.89
C GLU A 28 17.53 -11.97 13.50
N TYR A 29 17.61 -10.94 12.65
CA TYR A 29 17.39 -9.55 13.06
C TYR A 29 15.98 -9.32 13.57
N ALA A 30 14.98 -9.86 12.91
CA ALA A 30 13.58 -9.76 13.31
C ALA A 30 13.35 -10.40 14.69
N ASP A 31 13.92 -11.59 14.90
CA ASP A 31 13.85 -12.29 16.20
C ASP A 31 14.52 -11.46 17.32
N TYR A 32 15.72 -10.96 17.07
CA TYR A 32 16.43 -10.08 18.00
C TYR A 32 15.63 -8.82 18.36
N ARG A 33 14.99 -8.19 17.37
CA ARG A 33 14.20 -6.97 17.55
C ARG A 33 12.76 -7.23 18.00
N ARG A 34 12.33 -8.50 18.09
CA ARG A 34 10.96 -8.93 18.37
C ARG A 34 9.93 -8.33 17.42
N ILE A 35 10.29 -8.22 16.14
CA ILE A 35 9.43 -7.82 15.05
C ILE A 35 9.17 -9.04 14.15
N ARG A 36 8.21 -8.93 13.24
CA ARG A 36 7.88 -10.03 12.34
C ARG A 36 8.79 -10.02 11.14
N ALA A 37 9.41 -11.15 10.83
CA ALA A 37 10.27 -11.30 9.64
C ALA A 37 9.52 -11.03 8.33
N ASP A 38 8.22 -11.38 8.27
CA ASP A 38 7.36 -11.14 7.10
C ASP A 38 7.31 -9.66 6.70
N GLU A 39 7.35 -8.74 7.68
CA GLU A 39 7.32 -7.29 7.42
C GLU A 39 8.61 -6.82 6.71
N LEU A 40 9.75 -7.41 7.07
CA LEU A 40 11.01 -7.14 6.40
C LEU A 40 11.02 -7.73 4.99
N TYR A 41 10.47 -8.92 4.81
CA TYR A 41 10.37 -9.55 3.49
C TYR A 41 9.43 -8.78 2.56
N ASP A 42 8.29 -8.28 3.05
CA ASP A 42 7.38 -7.45 2.28
C ASP A 42 8.11 -6.19 1.74
N VAL A 43 8.93 -5.52 2.58
CA VAL A 43 9.75 -4.36 2.16
C VAL A 43 10.80 -4.76 1.12
N LEU A 44 11.46 -5.91 1.29
CA LEU A 44 12.45 -6.40 0.32
C LEU A 44 11.79 -6.76 -1.02
N ASP A 45 10.58 -7.30 -1.00
CA ASP A 45 9.82 -7.62 -2.20
C ASP A 45 9.41 -6.35 -2.95
N GLU A 46 8.95 -5.31 -2.26
CA GLU A 46 8.64 -4.01 -2.85
C GLU A 46 9.88 -3.34 -3.45
N LEU A 47 11.00 -3.38 -2.73
CA LEU A 47 12.27 -2.85 -3.20
C LEU A 47 12.72 -3.55 -4.49
N GLN A 48 12.62 -4.86 -4.52
CA GLN A 48 12.97 -5.68 -5.68
C GLN A 48 12.03 -5.40 -6.86
N GLU A 49 10.74 -5.22 -6.61
CA GLU A 49 9.77 -4.86 -7.64
C GLU A 49 10.03 -3.47 -8.21
N SER A 50 10.40 -2.49 -7.37
CA SER A 50 10.72 -1.14 -7.82
C SER A 50 11.91 -1.10 -8.78
N ALA A 51 12.89 -2.02 -8.61
CA ALA A 51 14.05 -2.13 -9.48
C ALA A 51 13.76 -2.69 -10.88
N ARG A 52 12.60 -3.35 -11.09
CA ARG A 52 12.25 -4.02 -12.36
C ARG A 52 12.13 -3.07 -13.56
N GLY A 53 11.82 -1.81 -13.30
CA GLY A 53 11.66 -0.80 -14.36
C GLY A 53 12.98 -0.29 -14.95
N TYR A 54 14.14 -0.63 -14.35
CA TYR A 54 15.44 -0.04 -14.68
C TYR A 54 16.36 -1.04 -15.35
N GLU A 55 17.21 -0.53 -16.24
CA GLU A 55 18.17 -1.36 -17.00
C GLU A 55 19.40 -1.69 -16.17
N ASP A 56 19.81 -0.78 -15.28
CA ASP A 56 20.97 -0.89 -14.41
C ASP A 56 20.71 -0.27 -13.03
N TYR A 57 21.65 -0.46 -12.11
CA TYR A 57 21.59 0.10 -10.77
C TYR A 57 21.73 1.61 -10.74
N ASP A 58 22.52 2.19 -11.63
CA ASP A 58 22.77 3.64 -11.66
C ASP A 58 21.48 4.39 -12.00
N GLY A 59 20.72 3.91 -12.98
CA GLY A 59 19.40 4.45 -13.31
C GLY A 59 18.40 4.32 -12.18
N TRP A 60 18.40 3.18 -11.47
CA TRP A 60 17.51 2.98 -10.33
C TRP A 60 17.89 3.86 -9.14
N PHE A 61 19.18 3.95 -8.78
CA PHE A 61 19.62 4.85 -7.71
C PHE A 61 19.39 6.32 -8.04
N ALA A 62 19.61 6.74 -9.29
CA ALA A 62 19.31 8.09 -9.74
C ALA A 62 17.80 8.40 -9.60
N HIS A 63 16.92 7.41 -9.87
CA HIS A 63 15.48 7.57 -9.63
C HIS A 63 15.16 7.77 -8.16
N ILE A 64 15.72 6.94 -7.27
CA ILE A 64 15.51 7.06 -5.81
C ILE A 64 15.97 8.45 -5.33
N GLU A 65 17.14 8.90 -5.78
CA GLU A 65 17.69 10.20 -5.41
C GLU A 65 16.83 11.38 -5.89
N ASN A 66 16.33 11.31 -7.13
CA ASN A 66 15.42 12.30 -7.67
C ASN A 66 14.08 12.31 -6.94
N TYR A 67 13.51 11.14 -6.61
CA TYR A 67 12.30 11.01 -5.84
C TYR A 67 12.44 11.62 -4.43
N THR A 68 13.57 11.35 -3.76
CA THR A 68 13.86 11.91 -2.43
C THR A 68 13.97 13.44 -2.49
N ARG A 69 14.66 13.98 -3.48
CA ARG A 69 14.76 15.44 -3.68
C ARG A 69 13.39 16.08 -3.95
N GLU A 70 12.54 15.41 -4.71
CA GLU A 70 11.20 15.92 -5.01
C GLU A 70 10.31 15.91 -3.76
N LEU A 71 10.40 14.87 -2.93
CA LEU A 71 9.73 14.85 -1.63
C LEU A 71 10.21 15.99 -0.73
N GLU A 72 11.51 16.23 -0.63
CA GLU A 72 12.06 17.34 0.16
C GLU A 72 11.56 18.70 -0.33
N ARG A 73 11.48 18.90 -1.64
CA ARG A 73 10.90 20.12 -2.24
C ARG A 73 9.42 20.27 -1.88
N LEU A 74 8.64 19.20 -1.97
CA LEU A 74 7.23 19.21 -1.60
C LEU A 74 7.04 19.53 -0.11
N TYR A 75 7.86 18.98 0.78
CA TYR A 75 7.83 19.31 2.20
C TYR A 75 8.18 20.76 2.49
N GLN A 76 9.14 21.34 1.75
CA GLN A 76 9.53 22.75 1.90
C GLN A 76 8.52 23.72 1.29
N SER A 77 7.75 23.29 0.27
CA SER A 77 6.76 24.12 -0.44
C SER A 77 5.37 24.11 0.21
N GLN A 78 5.20 23.59 1.42
CA GLN A 78 3.92 23.50 2.14
C GLN A 78 3.26 24.87 2.47
N GLU A 79 3.67 25.95 1.83
CA GLU A 79 2.92 27.20 1.85
C GLU A 79 1.84 27.21 0.76
N LYS A 80 0.59 26.96 1.19
CA LYS A 80 -0.66 27.36 0.50
C LYS A 80 -0.90 26.76 -0.89
N GLN A 81 -1.12 25.47 -1.01
CA GLN A 81 -1.90 24.96 -2.13
C GLN A 81 -3.38 24.81 -1.71
N SER A 82 -4.18 25.83 -2.04
CA SER A 82 -5.64 25.81 -1.82
C SER A 82 -6.39 24.84 -2.75
N GLU A 83 -5.72 24.32 -3.78
CA GLU A 83 -6.26 23.37 -4.76
C GLU A 83 -5.31 22.18 -4.91
N SER A 84 -5.33 21.26 -3.94
CA SER A 84 -4.49 20.06 -3.97
C SER A 84 -5.28 18.83 -3.59
N VAL A 85 -4.85 17.67 -4.10
CA VAL A 85 -5.34 16.37 -3.64
C VAL A 85 -4.55 15.95 -2.41
N ALA A 86 -5.25 15.71 -1.30
CA ALA A 86 -4.64 15.19 -0.08
C ALA A 86 -4.58 13.65 -0.12
N LEU A 87 -3.39 13.09 0.00
CA LEU A 87 -3.20 11.66 0.26
C LEU A 87 -3.05 11.45 1.76
N SER A 88 -3.82 10.52 2.30
CA SER A 88 -3.85 10.28 3.74
C SER A 88 -4.17 8.82 4.03
N THR A 89 -3.64 8.29 5.12
CA THR A 89 -4.15 7.03 5.67
C THR A 89 -5.50 7.26 6.34
N LEU A 90 -6.30 6.21 6.51
CA LEU A 90 -7.58 6.30 7.23
C LEU A 90 -7.40 6.80 8.67
N HIS A 91 -6.33 6.39 9.32
CA HIS A 91 -6.00 6.84 10.67
C HIS A 91 -5.70 8.35 10.72
N SER A 92 -4.92 8.85 9.77
CA SER A 92 -4.55 10.26 9.69
C SER A 92 -5.72 11.16 9.26
N ALA A 93 -6.69 10.59 8.55
CA ALA A 93 -7.90 11.30 8.12
C ALA A 93 -8.94 11.48 9.24
N LYS A 94 -8.74 10.87 10.42
CA LYS A 94 -9.67 10.99 11.54
C LYS A 94 -9.80 12.46 12.00
N GLY A 95 -11.04 12.96 12.00
CA GLY A 95 -11.33 14.37 12.36
C GLY A 95 -11.24 15.35 11.19
N LEU A 96 -10.75 14.93 10.02
CA LEU A 96 -10.76 15.74 8.80
C LEU A 96 -12.02 15.43 7.98
N GLU A 97 -12.43 16.36 7.12
CA GLU A 97 -13.56 16.17 6.21
C GLU A 97 -13.26 16.80 4.85
N TYR A 98 -13.69 16.12 3.79
CA TYR A 98 -13.43 16.53 2.41
C TYR A 98 -14.72 16.50 1.59
N GLU A 99 -14.84 17.34 0.57
CA GLU A 99 -16.00 17.29 -0.32
C GLU A 99 -16.09 15.98 -1.09
N ASN A 100 -14.95 15.51 -1.58
CA ASN A 100 -14.81 14.27 -2.33
C ASN A 100 -13.80 13.37 -1.62
N VAL A 101 -14.15 12.12 -1.40
CA VAL A 101 -13.27 11.11 -0.83
C VAL A 101 -13.17 9.92 -1.77
N TYR A 102 -11.96 9.48 -2.02
CA TYR A 102 -11.62 8.31 -2.84
C TYR A 102 -10.93 7.29 -1.95
N LEU A 103 -11.63 6.21 -1.58
CA LEU A 103 -11.03 5.07 -0.89
C LEU A 103 -10.54 4.09 -1.95
N ILE A 104 -9.24 3.92 -2.04
CA ILE A 104 -8.59 3.03 -3.00
C ILE A 104 -8.26 1.68 -2.35
N ASP A 105 -8.04 0.67 -3.18
CA ASP A 105 -7.65 -0.69 -2.78
C ASP A 105 -8.60 -1.32 -1.74
N VAL A 106 -9.92 -1.10 -1.92
CA VAL A 106 -10.96 -1.68 -1.06
C VAL A 106 -11.15 -3.16 -1.46
N ASN A 107 -10.14 -3.96 -1.15
CA ASN A 107 -10.04 -5.37 -1.49
C ASN A 107 -9.81 -6.23 -0.23
N GLU A 108 -10.25 -7.48 -0.26
CA GLU A 108 -9.89 -8.47 0.76
C GLU A 108 -8.37 -8.57 0.89
N GLY A 109 -7.88 -8.64 2.13
CA GLY A 109 -6.46 -8.66 2.42
C GLY A 109 -5.80 -7.29 2.57
N VAL A 110 -6.44 -6.22 2.07
CA VAL A 110 -6.06 -4.81 2.31
C VAL A 110 -7.04 -4.19 3.29
N MET A 111 -8.33 -4.34 3.04
CA MET A 111 -9.41 -3.84 3.89
C MET A 111 -10.61 -4.81 3.84
N PRO A 112 -10.76 -5.71 4.84
CA PRO A 112 -9.92 -5.85 6.04
C PRO A 112 -8.50 -6.33 5.73
N TYR A 113 -7.55 -5.95 6.58
CA TYR A 113 -6.16 -6.36 6.44
C TYR A 113 -6.01 -7.88 6.60
N LYS A 114 -5.15 -8.50 5.78
CA LYS A 114 -4.96 -9.97 5.74
C LYS A 114 -4.65 -10.64 7.08
N LYS A 115 -4.15 -9.86 8.05
CA LYS A 115 -3.82 -10.36 9.40
C LYS A 115 -4.95 -10.17 10.41
N ALA A 116 -6.03 -9.48 10.05
CA ALA A 116 -7.24 -9.35 10.85
C ALA A 116 -8.04 -10.65 10.74
N VAL A 117 -7.76 -11.61 11.61
CA VAL A 117 -8.34 -12.97 11.57
C VAL A 117 -9.42 -13.15 12.62
N LEU A 118 -9.27 -12.49 13.77
CA LEU A 118 -10.26 -12.56 14.85
C LEU A 118 -11.42 -11.62 14.55
N ASP A 119 -12.61 -12.00 14.99
CA ASP A 119 -13.81 -11.17 14.81
C ASP A 119 -13.61 -9.75 15.36
N GLN A 120 -12.87 -9.61 16.46
CA GLN A 120 -12.56 -8.33 17.05
C GLN A 120 -11.67 -7.46 16.14
N ASP A 121 -10.69 -8.07 15.46
CA ASP A 121 -9.81 -7.36 14.52
C ASP A 121 -10.61 -6.92 13.28
N ILE A 122 -11.50 -7.79 12.78
CA ILE A 122 -12.40 -7.47 11.67
C ILE A 122 -13.33 -6.30 12.03
N GLU A 123 -13.83 -6.25 13.27
CA GLU A 123 -14.65 -5.13 13.74
C GLU A 123 -13.87 -3.81 13.81
N GLU A 124 -12.60 -3.82 14.21
CA GLU A 124 -11.75 -2.63 14.18
C GLU A 124 -11.50 -2.16 12.74
N GLU A 125 -11.20 -3.08 11.82
CA GLU A 125 -11.06 -2.77 10.39
C GLU A 125 -12.37 -2.19 9.81
N ARG A 126 -13.52 -2.74 10.21
CA ARG A 126 -14.85 -2.22 9.80
C ARG A 126 -15.08 -0.81 10.33
N ARG A 127 -14.69 -0.52 11.57
CA ARG A 127 -14.74 0.84 12.14
C ARG A 127 -13.85 1.80 11.37
N MET A 128 -12.65 1.37 11.01
CA MET A 128 -11.74 2.18 10.20
C MET A 128 -12.31 2.47 8.82
N PHE A 129 -12.90 1.48 8.16
CA PHE A 129 -13.59 1.67 6.89
C PHE A 129 -14.75 2.67 7.02
N TYR A 130 -15.57 2.54 8.06
CA TYR A 130 -16.65 3.48 8.36
C TYR A 130 -16.12 4.90 8.59
N VAL A 131 -15.03 5.06 9.35
CA VAL A 131 -14.38 6.36 9.54
C VAL A 131 -13.98 6.96 8.20
N GLY A 132 -13.36 6.18 7.31
CA GLY A 132 -13.01 6.63 5.95
C GLY A 132 -14.23 7.10 5.16
N MET A 133 -15.29 6.32 5.13
CA MET A 133 -16.54 6.71 4.43
C MET A 133 -17.12 8.01 4.97
N THR A 134 -17.13 8.20 6.29
CA THR A 134 -17.69 9.40 6.93
C THR A 134 -16.84 10.66 6.77
N ARG A 135 -15.67 10.56 6.13
CA ARG A 135 -14.87 11.75 5.77
C ARG A 135 -15.43 12.51 4.57
N ALA A 136 -16.32 11.88 3.81
CA ALA A 136 -16.95 12.48 2.63
C ALA A 136 -18.14 13.38 3.03
N LYS A 137 -18.07 14.65 2.63
CA LYS A 137 -19.19 15.59 2.76
C LYS A 137 -20.23 15.46 1.66
N LYS A 138 -19.77 15.23 0.41
CA LYS A 138 -20.66 15.18 -0.75
C LYS A 138 -20.56 13.87 -1.51
N TYR A 139 -19.33 13.46 -1.88
CA TYR A 139 -19.12 12.31 -2.76
C TYR A 139 -18.11 11.34 -2.16
N LEU A 140 -18.50 10.09 -2.12
CA LEU A 140 -17.67 8.97 -1.72
C LEU A 140 -17.49 8.04 -2.91
N HIS A 141 -16.25 7.74 -3.24
CA HIS A 141 -15.87 6.81 -4.29
C HIS A 141 -15.09 5.65 -3.68
N LEU A 142 -15.53 4.42 -3.92
CA LEU A 142 -14.87 3.21 -3.47
C LEU A 142 -14.25 2.51 -4.68
N PHE A 143 -12.96 2.24 -4.62
CA PHE A 143 -12.22 1.57 -5.69
C PHE A 143 -11.67 0.24 -5.22
N SER A 144 -11.93 -0.79 -6.00
CA SER A 144 -11.30 -2.10 -5.88
C SER A 144 -10.62 -2.47 -7.18
N VAL A 145 -9.53 -3.20 -7.10
CA VAL A 145 -8.80 -3.72 -8.25
C VAL A 145 -9.12 -5.19 -8.44
N LYS A 146 -9.08 -5.67 -9.69
CA LYS A 146 -9.29 -7.09 -10.01
C LYS A 146 -8.04 -7.93 -9.76
N GLN A 147 -6.88 -7.31 -9.84
CA GLN A 147 -5.60 -7.98 -9.65
C GLN A 147 -4.65 -7.08 -8.84
N MET A 148 -3.94 -7.69 -7.91
CA MET A 148 -2.91 -7.06 -7.08
C MET A 148 -1.67 -7.96 -7.08
N ASN A 149 -0.50 -7.40 -7.42
CA ASN A 149 0.76 -8.16 -7.52
C ASN A 149 0.64 -9.43 -8.39
N GLN A 150 -0.02 -9.31 -9.56
CA GLN A 150 -0.25 -10.39 -10.53
C GLN A 150 -1.13 -11.56 -9.99
N LYS A 151 -1.85 -11.36 -8.91
CA LYS A 151 -2.82 -12.30 -8.35
C LYS A 151 -4.21 -11.69 -8.42
N ASP A 152 -5.21 -12.52 -8.59
CA ASP A 152 -6.60 -12.08 -8.52
C ASP A 152 -6.89 -11.56 -7.11
N ALA A 153 -7.62 -10.46 -7.04
CA ALA A 153 -7.96 -9.77 -5.80
C ALA A 153 -9.48 -9.67 -5.65
N ASP A 154 -9.99 -10.18 -4.55
CA ASP A 154 -11.41 -10.14 -4.24
C ASP A 154 -11.81 -8.76 -3.72
N ILE A 155 -13.04 -8.35 -4.03
CA ILE A 155 -13.63 -7.12 -3.52
C ILE A 155 -13.84 -7.26 -2.00
N SER A 156 -13.55 -6.21 -1.26
CA SER A 156 -13.78 -6.18 0.19
C SER A 156 -15.23 -6.51 0.56
N ARG A 157 -15.41 -7.38 1.55
CA ARG A 157 -16.71 -7.68 2.17
C ARG A 157 -17.43 -6.43 2.68
N PHE A 158 -16.68 -5.41 3.08
CA PHE A 158 -17.25 -4.15 3.60
C PHE A 158 -18.02 -3.37 2.53
N ILE A 159 -17.67 -3.50 1.25
CA ILE A 159 -18.46 -2.91 0.16
C ILE A 159 -19.83 -3.58 0.07
N ALA A 160 -19.89 -4.90 0.15
CA ALA A 160 -21.16 -5.64 0.12
C ALA A 160 -22.04 -5.26 1.33
N GLU A 161 -21.47 -5.27 2.53
CA GLU A 161 -22.16 -4.88 3.76
C GLU A 161 -22.70 -3.44 3.70
N ALA A 162 -21.94 -2.49 3.14
CA ALA A 162 -22.37 -1.11 2.95
C ALA A 162 -23.48 -1.00 1.91
N GLY A 163 -23.39 -1.75 0.81
CA GLY A 163 -24.40 -1.78 -0.26
C GLY A 163 -25.75 -2.32 0.20
N GLU A 164 -25.75 -3.37 1.02
CA GLU A 164 -26.99 -3.94 1.58
C GLU A 164 -27.74 -2.93 2.47
N ARG A 165 -27.01 -2.10 3.20
CA ARG A 165 -27.61 -1.06 4.09
C ARG A 165 -28.06 0.20 3.34
N LEU A 166 -27.53 0.44 2.14
CA LEU A 166 -27.86 1.60 1.30
C LEU A 166 -28.96 1.28 0.29
N SER A 167 -29.30 0.03 0.09
CA SER A 167 -30.43 -0.36 -0.74
C SER A 167 -31.73 -0.04 0.00
N PRO A 168 -32.63 0.81 -0.53
CA PRO A 168 -33.94 1.01 0.07
C PRO A 168 -34.67 -0.33 0.09
N PRO A 169 -35.44 -0.65 1.13
CA PRO A 169 -36.24 -1.87 1.14
C PRO A 169 -37.10 -1.90 -0.10
N CYS A 170 -37.00 -2.95 -0.92
CA CYS A 170 -37.89 -3.18 -2.02
C CYS A 170 -39.33 -3.13 -1.53
N ARG A 171 -40.11 -2.15 -2.01
CA ARG A 171 -41.58 -2.11 -1.83
C ARG A 171 -42.25 -3.03 -2.82
#